data_1eabe585164602b8840057f53da903e0
#
_entry.id   1eabe585164602b8840057f53da903e0
#
_cell.length_a   1.000
_cell.length_b   1.000
_cell.length_c   1.000
_cell.angle_alpha   90.00
_cell.angle_beta   90.00
_cell.angle_gamma   90.00
#
_symmetry.space_group_name_H-M   'P 1'
#
loop_
_entity.id
_entity.type
_entity.pdbx_description
1 polymer ?
#
loop_
_entity_poly.entity_id
_entity_poly.type
_entity_poly.pdbx_seq_one_letter_code
_entity_poly.pdbx_strand_id
1 'polypeptide(L)'
;MEKRNEPLLLRPAGKDYLWGGKRLNDEYGKNIELSPLAETWECSTHPDGVSTVCCGTFDKMELTAVIKAHPEYLGERHKGETTLPILVKLIDARKDLSVQVHPDDDYAKMKEHDQLGKTEMWYVLDAARDAKLIYGLRQDCTKKEMQKALAEGTVMKYLQKVPIHKDDLFFIPAGTIHAIGAGALVAEIQESSNLTYRLYDYDRIGKDGKKRELHIDKALDVADLHGSAEPRQPLRVLKYRPGMASELLIRCKYFEVYRMLINTERRQTVHYRADRMAFRVLLCMDGCGTISYDEGTVNFYKGDCVFVPADSEVLTIHGQAQFLDIRG
;
A
#
# COMPACT_ATOMS: atom_id res chain seq x y z
N MET A 1 -1.00 35.93 -2.96
CA MET A 1 0.13 35.02 -3.17
C MET A 1 -0.43 33.76 -3.79
N GLU A 2 0.04 33.40 -4.98
CA GLU A 2 -0.34 32.12 -5.59
C GLU A 2 0.02 30.99 -4.63
N LYS A 3 -0.91 30.08 -4.39
CA LYS A 3 -0.68 28.89 -3.58
C LYS A 3 0.36 28.03 -4.28
N ARG A 4 1.51 27.87 -3.66
CA ARG A 4 2.55 26.99 -4.16
C ARG A 4 2.28 25.58 -3.66
N ASN A 5 2.23 24.63 -4.57
CA ASN A 5 1.97 23.24 -4.28
C ASN A 5 3.28 22.53 -3.91
N GLU A 6 3.78 22.83 -2.69
CA GLU A 6 5.00 22.21 -2.14
C GLU A 6 4.85 20.71 -1.92
N PRO A 7 5.93 19.92 -2.03
CA PRO A 7 5.90 18.51 -1.65
C PRO A 7 5.80 18.35 -0.14
N LEU A 8 4.97 17.42 0.32
CA LEU A 8 4.71 17.20 1.75
C LEU A 8 5.39 15.90 2.19
N LEU A 9 6.40 15.99 3.05
CA LEU A 9 6.97 14.82 3.72
C LEU A 9 6.00 14.35 4.80
N LEU A 10 5.68 13.05 4.81
CA LEU A 10 4.65 12.47 5.67
C LEU A 10 5.26 11.61 6.78
N ARG A 11 4.68 11.69 7.97
CA ARG A 11 4.87 10.74 9.07
C ARG A 11 3.69 9.79 9.09
N PRO A 12 3.93 8.46 9.07
CA PRO A 12 2.86 7.47 9.04
C PRO A 12 2.17 7.27 10.38
N ALA A 13 0.95 6.77 10.34
CA ALA A 13 0.29 6.15 11.47
C ALA A 13 0.74 4.68 11.62
N GLY A 14 1.09 4.26 12.84
CA GLY A 14 1.51 2.88 13.14
C GLY A 14 0.38 1.99 13.62
N LYS A 15 0.51 0.65 13.39
CA LYS A 15 -0.40 -0.39 13.86
C LYS A 15 0.36 -1.52 14.53
N ASP A 16 -0.14 -2.00 15.67
CA ASP A 16 0.51 -2.99 16.54
C ASP A 16 -0.16 -4.38 16.49
N TYR A 17 -0.54 -4.83 15.30
CA TYR A 17 -1.18 -6.13 15.13
C TYR A 17 -0.27 -7.28 15.58
N LEU A 18 -0.89 -8.35 16.11
CA LEU A 18 -0.21 -9.48 16.76
C LEU A 18 0.76 -10.30 15.85
N TRP A 19 0.67 -10.11 14.55
CA TRP A 19 1.52 -10.76 13.54
C TRP A 19 2.75 -9.92 13.14
N GLY A 20 2.81 -8.67 13.60
CA GLY A 20 3.86 -7.72 13.22
C GLY A 20 5.24 -8.04 13.75
N GLY A 21 6.23 -7.39 13.19
CA GLY A 21 7.64 -7.48 13.53
C GLY A 21 8.21 -6.19 14.09
N LYS A 22 9.49 -5.93 13.77
CA LYS A 22 10.25 -4.73 14.18
C LYS A 22 10.94 -4.05 13.01
N ARG A 23 10.92 -4.66 11.81
CA ARG A 23 11.69 -4.24 10.65
C ARG A 23 11.34 -2.82 10.18
N LEU A 24 10.09 -2.38 10.38
CA LEU A 24 9.68 -1.02 10.03
C LEU A 24 10.43 0.03 10.86
N ASN A 25 10.71 -0.22 12.14
CA ASN A 25 11.58 0.63 12.93
C ASN A 25 13.06 0.40 12.61
N ASP A 26 13.50 -0.85 12.60
CA ASP A 26 14.93 -1.21 12.54
C ASP A 26 15.55 -0.92 11.15
N GLU A 27 14.81 -1.13 10.06
CA GLU A 27 15.32 -1.05 8.69
C GLU A 27 14.75 0.15 7.89
N TYR A 28 13.61 0.72 8.32
CA TYR A 28 12.90 1.81 7.64
C TYR A 28 12.79 3.08 8.49
N GLY A 29 13.45 3.12 9.65
CA GLY A 29 13.59 4.32 10.46
C GLY A 29 12.30 4.97 10.93
N LYS A 30 11.20 4.20 11.10
CA LYS A 30 9.88 4.78 11.40
C LYS A 30 9.79 5.45 12.77
N ASN A 31 10.62 5.02 13.73
CA ASN A 31 10.71 5.59 15.08
C ASN A 31 9.34 5.70 15.77
N ILE A 32 8.51 4.66 15.64
CA ILE A 32 7.17 4.58 16.25
C ILE A 32 7.25 3.67 17.47
N GLU A 33 6.79 4.16 18.63
CA GLU A 33 6.81 3.42 19.90
C GLU A 33 5.71 2.35 19.98
N LEU A 34 5.72 1.42 19.03
CA LEU A 34 4.84 0.25 19.01
C LEU A 34 5.67 -1.02 18.91
N SER A 35 5.31 -2.05 19.67
CA SER A 35 5.95 -3.36 19.64
C SER A 35 4.92 -4.48 19.83
N PRO A 36 4.63 -5.24 18.76
CA PRO A 36 5.19 -5.13 17.41
C PRO A 36 4.73 -3.88 16.66
N LEU A 37 5.48 -3.45 15.65
CA LEU A 37 5.03 -2.50 14.64
C LEU A 37 4.72 -3.28 13.36
N ALA A 38 3.44 -3.58 13.16
CA ALA A 38 2.99 -4.47 12.10
C ALA A 38 2.79 -3.77 10.75
N GLU A 39 2.18 -2.58 10.79
CA GLU A 39 1.94 -1.75 9.63
C GLU A 39 2.29 -0.30 9.93
N THR A 40 2.69 0.42 8.89
CA THR A 40 2.73 1.88 8.86
C THR A 40 1.92 2.39 7.66
N TRP A 41 0.96 3.27 7.93
CA TRP A 41 0.11 3.88 6.92
C TRP A 41 0.78 5.16 6.44
N GLU A 42 1.53 5.03 5.35
CA GLU A 42 2.49 6.02 4.88
C GLU A 42 1.82 7.26 4.27
N CYS A 43 0.79 7.05 3.47
CA CYS A 43 -0.03 8.11 2.88
C CYS A 43 -1.49 7.74 3.06
N SER A 44 -2.14 8.39 4.02
CA SER A 44 -3.49 8.04 4.47
C SER A 44 -4.27 9.25 4.96
N THR A 45 -5.52 9.36 4.51
CA THR A 45 -6.56 10.21 5.11
C THR A 45 -7.65 9.37 5.78
N HIS A 46 -7.45 8.05 5.87
CA HIS A 46 -8.42 7.14 6.47
C HIS A 46 -8.52 7.38 7.99
N PRO A 47 -9.74 7.45 8.58
CA PRO A 47 -9.93 7.78 10.00
C PRO A 47 -9.24 6.80 10.96
N ASP A 48 -9.06 5.55 10.57
CA ASP A 48 -8.37 4.56 11.39
C ASP A 48 -6.85 4.81 11.49
N GLY A 49 -6.28 5.68 10.65
CA GLY A 49 -4.85 5.97 10.69
C GLY A 49 -4.45 7.07 9.71
N VAL A 50 -4.54 8.31 10.15
CA VAL A 50 -4.20 9.49 9.35
C VAL A 50 -2.69 9.74 9.38
N SER A 51 -2.09 10.02 8.22
CA SER A 51 -0.69 10.49 8.14
C SER A 51 -0.61 11.97 8.50
N THR A 52 0.54 12.37 9.03
CA THR A 52 0.80 13.75 9.47
C THR A 52 1.93 14.36 8.63
N VAL A 53 1.81 15.61 8.23
CA VAL A 53 2.90 16.35 7.56
C VAL A 53 3.99 16.66 8.59
N CYS A 54 5.27 16.48 8.23
CA CYS A 54 6.36 16.65 9.18
C CYS A 54 7.37 17.76 8.83
N CYS A 55 7.06 18.63 7.86
CA CYS A 55 7.84 19.83 7.56
C CYS A 55 7.04 20.80 6.68
N GLY A 56 7.59 22.00 6.45
CA GLY A 56 7.01 23.02 5.56
C GLY A 56 5.83 23.76 6.16
N THR A 57 5.01 24.33 5.29
CA THR A 57 3.88 25.19 5.67
C THR A 57 2.85 24.47 6.55
N PHE A 58 2.69 23.16 6.36
CA PHE A 58 1.68 22.33 7.04
C PHE A 58 2.27 21.44 8.14
N ASP A 59 3.46 21.78 8.66
CA ASP A 59 4.11 20.98 9.71
C ASP A 59 3.16 20.63 10.85
N LYS A 60 3.13 19.35 11.25
CA LYS A 60 2.27 18.75 12.30
C LYS A 60 0.77 18.71 11.98
N MET A 61 0.34 19.12 10.81
CA MET A 61 -1.06 18.98 10.41
C MET A 61 -1.35 17.56 9.91
N GLU A 62 -2.52 17.05 10.23
CA GLU A 62 -3.03 15.83 9.62
C GLU A 62 -3.26 16.03 8.12
N LEU A 63 -2.85 15.05 7.31
CA LEU A 63 -3.03 15.09 5.86
C LEU A 63 -4.50 15.30 5.46
N THR A 64 -5.44 14.73 6.23
CA THR A 64 -6.88 14.97 6.07
C THR A 64 -7.27 16.43 6.17
N ALA A 65 -6.69 17.16 7.13
CA ALA A 65 -6.95 18.58 7.31
C ALA A 65 -6.37 19.42 6.17
N VAL A 66 -5.16 19.06 5.70
CA VAL A 66 -4.53 19.71 4.54
C VAL A 66 -5.37 19.50 3.28
N ILE A 67 -5.77 18.28 2.97
CA ILE A 67 -6.58 17.97 1.76
C ILE A 67 -7.96 18.64 1.83
N LYS A 68 -8.60 18.69 2.99
CA LYS A 68 -9.88 19.43 3.15
C LYS A 68 -9.74 20.92 2.91
N ALA A 69 -8.62 21.52 3.32
CA ALA A 69 -8.33 22.93 3.08
C ALA A 69 -7.89 23.21 1.64
N HIS A 70 -7.32 22.21 0.98
CA HIS A 70 -6.73 22.26 -0.37
C HIS A 70 -7.20 21.07 -1.22
N PRO A 71 -8.50 20.93 -1.54
CA PRO A 71 -8.99 19.80 -2.34
C PRO A 71 -8.41 19.78 -3.75
N GLU A 72 -7.94 20.92 -4.27
CA GLU A 72 -7.22 21.03 -5.53
C GLU A 72 -5.93 20.19 -5.58
N TYR A 73 -5.36 19.84 -4.44
CA TYR A 73 -4.16 18.99 -4.35
C TYR A 73 -4.38 17.58 -4.87
N LEU A 74 -5.63 17.10 -4.89
CA LEU A 74 -5.97 15.80 -5.44
C LEU A 74 -5.97 15.79 -6.98
N GLY A 75 -6.18 16.96 -7.62
CA GLY A 75 -6.22 17.11 -9.07
C GLY A 75 -7.61 16.94 -9.70
N GLU A 76 -7.66 17.11 -11.02
CA GLU A 76 -8.93 17.14 -11.78
C GLU A 76 -9.68 15.80 -11.75
N ARG A 77 -8.97 14.67 -11.63
CA ARG A 77 -9.60 13.33 -11.52
C ARG A 77 -10.47 13.19 -10.28
N HIS A 78 -10.07 13.85 -9.20
CA HIS A 78 -10.70 13.76 -7.89
C HIS A 78 -11.41 15.04 -7.50
N LYS A 79 -11.89 15.77 -8.51
CA LYS A 79 -12.60 17.03 -8.30
C LYS A 79 -13.87 16.82 -7.45
N GLY A 80 -13.91 17.50 -6.31
CA GLY A 80 -15.01 17.40 -5.34
C GLY A 80 -14.77 16.40 -4.22
N GLU A 81 -13.70 15.61 -4.29
CA GLU A 81 -13.26 14.77 -3.19
C GLU A 81 -12.49 15.59 -2.15
N THR A 82 -12.52 15.16 -0.90
CA THR A 82 -11.82 15.79 0.24
C THR A 82 -10.99 14.79 1.04
N THR A 83 -10.81 13.60 0.50
CA THR A 83 -10.01 12.50 1.05
C THR A 83 -9.25 11.82 -0.08
N LEU A 84 -8.14 11.16 0.26
CA LEU A 84 -7.39 10.37 -0.72
C LEU A 84 -8.20 9.15 -1.16
N PRO A 85 -8.25 8.83 -2.45
CA PRO A 85 -8.88 7.61 -2.95
C PRO A 85 -8.06 6.35 -2.68
N ILE A 86 -6.79 6.52 -2.32
CA ILE A 86 -5.84 5.43 -2.08
C ILE A 86 -5.26 5.49 -0.67
N LEU A 87 -4.75 4.35 -0.23
CA LEU A 87 -4.00 4.18 1.01
C LEU A 87 -2.70 3.43 0.69
N VAL A 88 -1.57 3.95 1.17
CA VAL A 88 -0.24 3.38 0.99
C VAL A 88 0.29 2.91 2.32
N LYS A 89 0.75 1.66 2.40
CA LYS A 89 1.25 1.05 3.63
C LYS A 89 2.60 0.36 3.44
N LEU A 90 3.34 0.23 4.53
CA LEU A 90 4.37 -0.79 4.69
C LEU A 90 3.89 -1.83 5.70
N ILE A 91 4.15 -3.11 5.41
CA ILE A 91 3.69 -4.26 6.20
C ILE A 91 4.88 -5.16 6.53
N ASP A 92 5.14 -5.37 7.82
CA ASP A 92 6.14 -6.33 8.32
C ASP A 92 5.45 -7.56 8.88
N ALA A 93 5.36 -8.61 8.09
CA ALA A 93 4.72 -9.88 8.45
C ALA A 93 5.70 -10.82 9.14
N ARG A 94 5.93 -10.67 10.45
CA ARG A 94 6.71 -11.64 11.22
C ARG A 94 6.01 -13.00 11.34
N LYS A 95 4.66 -13.00 11.34
CA LYS A 95 3.80 -14.19 11.32
C LYS A 95 2.81 -14.05 10.18
N ASP A 96 2.18 -15.17 9.80
CA ASP A 96 1.13 -15.15 8.78
C ASP A 96 -0.01 -14.18 9.14
N LEU A 97 -0.44 -13.37 8.20
CA LEU A 97 -1.70 -12.63 8.30
C LEU A 97 -2.88 -13.59 8.17
N SER A 98 -4.07 -13.16 8.59
CA SER A 98 -5.28 -13.94 8.36
C SER A 98 -5.55 -14.16 6.88
N VAL A 99 -6.12 -15.30 6.53
CA VAL A 99 -6.70 -15.51 5.20
C VAL A 99 -7.96 -14.66 5.12
N GLN A 100 -8.04 -13.84 4.10
CA GLN A 100 -9.05 -12.79 3.97
C GLN A 100 -9.44 -12.57 2.50
N VAL A 101 -10.54 -11.86 2.32
CA VAL A 101 -11.02 -11.37 1.04
C VAL A 101 -11.63 -9.99 1.22
N HIS A 102 -11.61 -9.18 0.17
CA HIS A 102 -12.17 -7.84 0.17
C HIS A 102 -13.30 -7.71 -0.83
N PRO A 103 -14.35 -6.92 -0.52
CA PRO A 103 -15.42 -6.62 -1.45
C PRO A 103 -14.96 -5.64 -2.55
N ASP A 104 -15.70 -5.60 -3.63
CA ASP A 104 -15.65 -4.50 -4.59
C ASP A 104 -16.46 -3.28 -4.10
N ASP A 105 -16.39 -2.18 -4.86
CA ASP A 105 -17.10 -0.93 -4.55
C ASP A 105 -18.61 -1.13 -4.45
N ASP A 106 -19.21 -1.92 -5.35
CA ASP A 106 -20.66 -2.10 -5.42
C ASP A 106 -21.19 -2.83 -4.19
N TYR A 107 -20.49 -3.90 -3.77
CA TYR A 107 -20.83 -4.62 -2.57
C TYR A 107 -20.58 -3.79 -1.31
N ALA A 108 -19.44 -3.10 -1.23
CA ALA A 108 -19.07 -2.27 -0.08
C ALA A 108 -20.08 -1.12 0.10
N LYS A 109 -20.47 -0.45 -0.98
CA LYS A 109 -21.48 0.60 -0.95
C LYS A 109 -22.84 0.09 -0.46
N MET A 110 -23.24 -1.10 -0.91
CA MET A 110 -24.55 -1.67 -0.56
C MET A 110 -24.59 -2.20 0.89
N LYS A 111 -23.49 -2.81 1.37
CA LYS A 111 -23.49 -3.61 2.60
C LYS A 111 -22.68 -2.98 3.74
N GLU A 112 -21.81 -2.02 3.47
CA GLU A 112 -20.88 -1.43 4.42
C GLU A 112 -21.01 0.10 4.50
N HIS A 113 -22.24 0.61 4.41
CA HIS A 113 -22.55 2.02 4.65
C HIS A 113 -21.74 2.99 3.77
N ASP A 114 -21.78 2.79 2.46
CA ASP A 114 -21.08 3.61 1.45
C ASP A 114 -19.53 3.62 1.57
N GLN A 115 -18.94 2.59 2.21
CA GLN A 115 -17.49 2.43 2.17
C GLN A 115 -16.99 2.02 0.77
N LEU A 116 -15.70 2.24 0.53
CA LEU A 116 -15.03 1.80 -0.71
C LEU A 116 -14.75 0.28 -0.64
N GLY A 117 -14.70 -0.33 -1.79
CA GLY A 117 -14.12 -1.65 -1.98
C GLY A 117 -12.63 -1.67 -1.65
N LYS A 118 -11.96 -2.80 -1.88
CA LYS A 118 -10.54 -2.88 -1.62
C LYS A 118 -9.84 -3.75 -2.66
N THR A 119 -9.47 -3.12 -3.77
CA THR A 119 -8.50 -3.64 -4.72
C THR A 119 -7.12 -3.17 -4.30
N GLU A 120 -6.12 -4.05 -4.33
CA GLU A 120 -4.79 -3.74 -3.84
C GLU A 120 -3.69 -4.32 -4.73
N MET A 121 -2.49 -3.83 -4.56
CA MET A 121 -1.26 -4.43 -5.06
C MET A 121 -0.22 -4.54 -3.95
N TRP A 122 0.62 -5.56 -4.04
CA TRP A 122 1.77 -5.74 -3.17
C TRP A 122 3.06 -5.71 -3.97
N TYR A 123 4.01 -4.93 -3.49
CA TYR A 123 5.39 -4.98 -3.93
C TYR A 123 6.24 -5.55 -2.80
N VAL A 124 6.93 -6.67 -3.06
CA VAL A 124 7.75 -7.35 -2.07
C VAL A 124 9.08 -6.62 -1.90
N LEU A 125 9.24 -5.93 -0.77
CA LEU A 125 10.45 -5.19 -0.42
C LEU A 125 11.57 -6.13 0.03
N ASP A 126 11.19 -7.19 0.75
CA ASP A 126 12.08 -8.28 1.17
C ASP A 126 11.26 -9.51 1.57
N ALA A 127 11.87 -10.69 1.48
CA ALA A 127 11.25 -11.95 1.82
C ALA A 127 12.26 -12.92 2.45
N ALA A 128 11.87 -13.58 3.54
CA ALA A 128 12.62 -14.71 4.07
C ALA A 128 12.67 -15.86 3.03
N ARG A 129 13.69 -16.72 3.12
CA ARG A 129 13.96 -17.79 2.14
C ARG A 129 12.75 -18.65 1.78
N ASP A 130 11.88 -18.95 2.75
CA ASP A 130 10.73 -19.83 2.56
C ASP A 130 9.39 -19.07 2.65
N ALA A 131 9.43 -17.74 2.54
CA ALA A 131 8.25 -16.90 2.59
C ALA A 131 7.31 -17.19 1.42
N LYS A 132 6.01 -17.17 1.69
CA LYS A 132 4.97 -17.46 0.72
C LYS A 132 3.78 -16.53 0.93
N LEU A 133 3.02 -16.29 -0.11
CA LEU A 133 1.69 -15.71 -0.04
C LEU A 133 0.63 -16.79 -0.25
N ILE A 134 -0.59 -16.51 0.21
CA ILE A 134 -1.79 -17.17 -0.28
C ILE A 134 -2.37 -16.26 -1.36
N TYR A 135 -2.65 -16.84 -2.54
CA TYR A 135 -3.22 -16.13 -3.68
C TYR A 135 -4.26 -17.02 -4.38
N GLY A 136 -5.52 -16.80 -4.05
CA GLY A 136 -6.66 -17.54 -4.60
C GLY A 136 -6.68 -19.03 -4.23
N LEU A 137 -7.37 -19.80 -5.06
CA LEU A 137 -7.63 -21.23 -4.89
C LEU A 137 -6.82 -22.08 -5.87
N ARG A 138 -6.47 -23.30 -5.49
CA ARG A 138 -5.79 -24.26 -6.35
C ARG A 138 -6.69 -24.83 -7.44
N GLN A 139 -7.99 -24.86 -7.21
CA GLN A 139 -9.03 -25.40 -8.10
C GLN A 139 -10.36 -24.80 -7.75
N ASP A 140 -11.33 -24.91 -8.64
CA ASP A 140 -12.70 -24.50 -8.40
C ASP A 140 -13.26 -25.16 -7.14
N CYS A 141 -14.05 -24.40 -6.41
CA CYS A 141 -14.66 -24.83 -5.16
C CYS A 141 -16.06 -24.22 -5.05
N THR A 142 -17.04 -25.02 -4.63
CA THR A 142 -18.36 -24.50 -4.33
C THR A 142 -18.40 -23.80 -2.97
N LYS A 143 -19.36 -22.88 -2.79
CA LYS A 143 -19.58 -22.22 -1.49
C LYS A 143 -19.79 -23.22 -0.37
N LYS A 144 -20.52 -24.33 -0.62
CA LYS A 144 -20.75 -25.40 0.36
C LYS A 144 -19.47 -26.15 0.75
N GLU A 145 -18.61 -26.46 -0.22
CA GLU A 145 -17.32 -27.09 0.04
C GLU A 145 -16.40 -26.18 0.86
N MET A 146 -16.35 -24.89 0.52
CA MET A 146 -15.58 -23.93 1.29
C MET A 146 -16.11 -23.77 2.72
N GLN A 147 -17.43 -23.67 2.92
CA GLN A 147 -18.04 -23.65 4.25
C GLN A 147 -17.68 -24.88 5.06
N LYS A 148 -17.76 -26.06 4.44
CA LYS A 148 -17.36 -27.33 5.09
C LYS A 148 -15.88 -27.34 5.46
N ALA A 149 -15.01 -26.92 4.54
CA ALA A 149 -13.57 -26.85 4.76
C ALA A 149 -13.19 -25.90 5.91
N LEU A 150 -13.89 -24.77 6.03
CA LEU A 150 -13.72 -23.83 7.14
C LEU A 150 -14.17 -24.44 8.47
N ALA A 151 -15.34 -25.10 8.49
CA ALA A 151 -15.87 -25.75 9.70
C ALA A 151 -14.99 -26.92 10.18
N GLU A 152 -14.38 -27.65 9.25
CA GLU A 152 -13.49 -28.79 9.53
C GLU A 152 -12.02 -28.40 9.74
N GLY A 153 -11.66 -27.10 9.61
CA GLY A 153 -10.27 -26.61 9.72
C GLY A 153 -9.35 -27.08 8.57
N THR A 154 -9.93 -27.46 7.42
CA THR A 154 -9.19 -28.00 6.27
C THR A 154 -9.01 -27.00 5.13
N VAL A 155 -9.43 -25.76 5.30
CA VAL A 155 -9.42 -24.69 4.28
C VAL A 155 -8.06 -24.51 3.59
N MET A 156 -6.96 -24.68 4.33
CA MET A 156 -5.59 -24.56 3.79
C MET A 156 -5.28 -25.53 2.65
N LYS A 157 -6.05 -26.60 2.45
CA LYS A 157 -5.91 -27.55 1.33
C LYS A 157 -6.41 -26.98 0.01
N TYR A 158 -7.34 -26.02 0.07
CA TYR A 158 -7.93 -25.36 -1.09
C TYR A 158 -7.11 -24.16 -1.56
N LEU A 159 -6.32 -23.56 -0.66
CA LEU A 159 -5.62 -22.31 -0.90
C LEU A 159 -4.33 -22.54 -1.69
N GLN A 160 -4.09 -21.65 -2.67
CA GLN A 160 -2.85 -21.64 -3.44
C GLN A 160 -1.77 -20.89 -2.67
N LYS A 161 -0.63 -21.54 -2.43
CA LYS A 161 0.57 -20.95 -1.82
C LYS A 161 1.58 -20.63 -2.91
N VAL A 162 2.00 -19.37 -2.96
CA VAL A 162 2.94 -18.86 -3.95
C VAL A 162 4.23 -18.43 -3.24
N PRO A 163 5.40 -19.00 -3.60
CA PRO A 163 6.69 -18.49 -3.12
C PRO A 163 6.88 -17.04 -3.54
N ILE A 164 7.56 -16.26 -2.70
CA ILE A 164 7.85 -14.85 -2.98
C ILE A 164 9.32 -14.53 -2.83
N HIS A 165 9.76 -13.53 -3.62
CA HIS A 165 11.11 -13.00 -3.59
C HIS A 165 11.05 -11.47 -3.59
N LYS A 166 12.15 -10.86 -3.17
CA LYS A 166 12.31 -9.41 -3.30
C LYS A 166 12.04 -8.98 -4.75
N ASP A 167 11.36 -7.84 -4.90
CA ASP A 167 10.94 -7.21 -6.15
C ASP A 167 9.78 -7.93 -6.87
N ASP A 168 9.20 -8.98 -6.30
CA ASP A 168 7.96 -9.56 -6.83
C ASP A 168 6.78 -8.60 -6.68
N LEU A 169 5.85 -8.69 -7.62
CA LEU A 169 4.64 -7.88 -7.70
C LEU A 169 3.40 -8.76 -7.73
N PHE A 170 2.40 -8.42 -6.92
CA PHE A 170 1.11 -9.12 -6.92
C PHE A 170 -0.01 -8.10 -7.02
N PHE A 171 -0.92 -8.31 -7.97
CA PHE A 171 -2.17 -7.58 -8.07
C PHE A 171 -3.28 -8.40 -7.45
N ILE A 172 -4.01 -7.84 -6.50
CA ILE A 172 -5.07 -8.50 -5.73
C ILE A 172 -6.40 -7.80 -6.04
N PRO A 173 -7.11 -8.21 -7.08
CA PRO A 173 -8.47 -7.70 -7.32
C PRO A 173 -9.39 -8.03 -6.13
N ALA A 174 -10.38 -7.17 -5.89
CA ALA A 174 -11.49 -7.50 -5.00
C ALA A 174 -12.07 -8.90 -5.34
N GLY A 175 -12.48 -9.64 -4.32
CA GLY A 175 -12.93 -11.04 -4.46
C GLY A 175 -11.82 -12.10 -4.39
N THR A 176 -10.56 -11.74 -4.54
CA THR A 176 -9.44 -12.70 -4.42
C THR A 176 -9.21 -13.09 -2.97
N ILE A 177 -9.29 -14.39 -2.63
CA ILE A 177 -8.88 -14.90 -1.31
C ILE A 177 -7.35 -14.84 -1.23
N HIS A 178 -6.81 -14.17 -0.20
CA HIS A 178 -5.36 -13.96 -0.09
C HIS A 178 -4.88 -13.87 1.35
N ALA A 179 -3.57 -13.99 1.55
CA ALA A 179 -2.89 -13.66 2.80
C ALA A 179 -1.40 -13.43 2.56
N ILE A 180 -0.82 -12.47 3.28
CA ILE A 180 0.63 -12.29 3.38
C ILE A 180 1.16 -13.32 4.38
N GLY A 181 2.13 -14.13 3.97
CA GLY A 181 2.75 -15.12 4.82
C GLY A 181 3.91 -14.57 5.64
N ALA A 182 4.28 -15.32 6.66
CA ALA A 182 5.39 -14.97 7.55
C ALA A 182 6.72 -14.77 6.80
N GLY A 183 7.48 -13.77 7.23
CA GLY A 183 8.77 -13.41 6.65
C GLY A 183 8.71 -12.45 5.47
N ALA A 184 7.52 -12.01 5.06
CA ALA A 184 7.36 -11.00 4.02
C ALA A 184 7.47 -9.58 4.59
N LEU A 185 8.10 -8.68 3.84
CA LEU A 185 8.04 -7.24 4.02
C LEU A 185 7.50 -6.63 2.72
N VAL A 186 6.39 -5.93 2.79
CA VAL A 186 5.60 -5.54 1.62
C VAL A 186 5.24 -4.06 1.65
N ALA A 187 5.32 -3.40 0.50
CA ALA A 187 4.60 -2.16 0.26
C ALA A 187 3.23 -2.49 -0.36
N GLU A 188 2.17 -2.07 0.29
CA GLU A 188 0.79 -2.26 -0.17
C GLU A 188 0.21 -0.93 -0.64
N ILE A 189 -0.28 -0.91 -1.87
CA ILE A 189 -1.03 0.20 -2.44
C ILE A 189 -2.45 -0.29 -2.71
N GLN A 190 -3.45 0.39 -2.17
CA GLN A 190 -4.83 -0.06 -2.20
C GLN A 190 -5.82 1.11 -2.32
N GLU A 191 -7.09 0.80 -2.60
CA GLU A 191 -8.17 1.74 -2.36
C GLU A 191 -8.20 2.19 -0.90
N SER A 192 -8.69 3.41 -0.61
CA SER A 192 -8.73 3.97 0.75
C SER A 192 -9.81 3.30 1.60
N SER A 193 -9.62 2.02 1.89
CA SER A 193 -10.55 1.16 2.62
C SER A 193 -9.81 0.30 3.64
N ASN A 194 -10.44 0.04 4.78
CA ASN A 194 -9.95 -0.91 5.80
C ASN A 194 -10.87 -2.13 5.94
N LEU A 195 -11.77 -2.34 4.96
CA LEU A 195 -12.68 -3.49 4.96
C LEU A 195 -11.92 -4.79 4.76
N THR A 196 -12.12 -5.72 5.69
CA THR A 196 -11.49 -7.03 5.64
C THR A 196 -12.49 -8.09 6.09
N TYR A 197 -12.84 -9.02 5.19
CA TYR A 197 -13.60 -10.20 5.54
C TYR A 197 -12.66 -11.36 5.81
N ARG A 198 -12.49 -11.67 7.11
CA ARG A 198 -11.58 -12.70 7.58
C ARG A 198 -12.25 -14.07 7.46
N LEU A 199 -11.60 -14.96 6.68
CA LEU A 199 -12.04 -16.34 6.48
C LEU A 199 -11.42 -17.30 7.49
N TYR A 200 -10.11 -17.13 7.77
CA TYR A 200 -9.36 -18.02 8.63
C TYR A 200 -8.23 -17.28 9.34
N ASP A 201 -8.04 -17.54 10.62
CA ASP A 201 -7.05 -16.86 11.44
C ASP A 201 -6.18 -17.80 12.30
N TYR A 202 -6.01 -19.03 11.86
CA TYR A 202 -5.14 -20.02 12.56
C TYR A 202 -5.51 -20.24 14.02
N ASP A 203 -6.76 -20.03 14.40
CA ASP A 203 -7.25 -20.10 15.79
C ASP A 203 -6.48 -19.21 16.78
N ARG A 204 -5.84 -18.15 16.30
CA ARG A 204 -5.05 -17.25 17.14
C ARG A 204 -5.88 -16.52 18.17
N ILE A 205 -5.28 -16.39 19.37
CA ILE A 205 -5.85 -15.63 20.46
C ILE A 205 -5.19 -14.25 20.49
N GLY A 206 -6.02 -13.21 20.52
CA GLY A 206 -5.58 -11.83 20.63
C GLY A 206 -5.07 -11.47 22.04
N LYS A 207 -4.60 -10.23 22.20
CA LYS A 207 -4.15 -9.71 23.50
C LYS A 207 -5.25 -9.69 24.56
N ASP A 208 -6.50 -9.63 24.12
CA ASP A 208 -7.73 -9.68 24.95
C ASP A 208 -8.15 -11.08 25.37
N GLY A 209 -7.37 -12.11 25.02
CA GLY A 209 -7.67 -13.50 25.30
C GLY A 209 -8.75 -14.13 24.42
N LYS A 210 -9.19 -13.45 23.36
CA LYS A 210 -10.24 -13.91 22.46
C LYS A 210 -9.70 -14.17 21.06
N LYS A 211 -10.39 -15.06 20.32
CA LYS A 211 -10.15 -15.21 18.87
C LYS A 211 -10.69 -13.97 18.15
N ARG A 212 -10.01 -13.56 17.07
CA ARG A 212 -10.54 -12.51 16.20
C ARG A 212 -11.80 -12.99 15.49
N GLU A 213 -12.73 -12.09 15.28
CA GLU A 213 -13.96 -12.37 14.54
C GLU A 213 -13.67 -12.85 13.12
N LEU A 214 -14.40 -13.87 12.68
CA LEU A 214 -14.43 -14.35 11.30
C LEU A 214 -15.70 -13.83 10.63
N HIS A 215 -15.60 -13.43 9.36
CA HIS A 215 -16.68 -12.86 8.58
C HIS A 215 -17.08 -13.81 7.45
N ILE A 216 -17.31 -15.10 7.78
CA ILE A 216 -17.41 -16.20 6.81
C ILE A 216 -18.50 -15.94 5.76
N ASP A 217 -19.70 -15.52 6.18
CA ASP A 217 -20.80 -15.32 5.26
C ASP A 217 -20.53 -14.19 4.28
N LYS A 218 -20.09 -13.01 4.76
CA LYS A 218 -19.71 -11.87 3.92
C LYS A 218 -18.52 -12.21 3.00
N ALA A 219 -17.54 -12.94 3.54
CA ALA A 219 -16.39 -13.36 2.75
C ALA A 219 -16.80 -14.28 1.59
N LEU A 220 -17.70 -15.24 1.84
CA LEU A 220 -18.20 -16.17 0.83
C LEU A 220 -19.22 -15.55 -0.13
N ASP A 221 -19.75 -14.38 0.19
CA ASP A 221 -20.60 -13.62 -0.74
C ASP A 221 -19.77 -12.90 -1.80
N VAL A 222 -18.53 -12.51 -1.48
CA VAL A 222 -17.67 -11.72 -2.37
C VAL A 222 -16.51 -12.51 -2.97
N ALA A 223 -16.18 -13.68 -2.40
CA ALA A 223 -15.03 -14.47 -2.83
C ALA A 223 -15.20 -15.05 -4.24
N ASP A 224 -14.17 -14.89 -5.07
CA ASP A 224 -14.00 -15.70 -6.28
C ASP A 224 -13.58 -17.12 -5.86
N LEU A 225 -14.45 -18.08 -6.14
CA LEU A 225 -14.25 -19.49 -5.79
C LEU A 225 -13.75 -20.34 -6.97
N HIS A 226 -13.33 -19.71 -8.05
CA HIS A 226 -12.63 -20.38 -9.15
C HIS A 226 -11.15 -20.60 -8.83
N GLY A 227 -10.59 -21.65 -9.37
CA GLY A 227 -9.16 -21.92 -9.28
C GLY A 227 -8.37 -20.80 -9.93
N SER A 228 -7.43 -20.23 -9.18
CA SER A 228 -6.60 -19.13 -9.66
C SER A 228 -5.41 -19.68 -10.46
N ALA A 229 -5.11 -19.05 -11.58
CA ALA A 229 -3.82 -19.26 -12.23
C ALA A 229 -2.69 -18.81 -11.28
N GLU A 230 -1.54 -19.48 -11.33
CA GLU A 230 -0.37 -19.03 -10.61
C GLU A 230 0.01 -17.62 -11.10
N PRO A 231 0.11 -16.63 -10.18
CA PRO A 231 0.42 -15.27 -10.57
C PRO A 231 1.81 -15.20 -11.19
N ARG A 232 1.88 -14.68 -12.42
CA ARG A 232 3.14 -14.48 -13.13
C ARG A 232 3.61 -13.06 -12.89
N GLN A 233 4.92 -12.90 -12.74
CA GLN A 233 5.49 -11.55 -12.69
C GLN A 233 5.29 -10.86 -14.04
N PRO A 234 4.83 -9.62 -14.07
CA PRO A 234 4.64 -8.89 -15.32
C PRO A 234 5.97 -8.66 -16.02
N LEU A 235 5.94 -8.63 -17.35
CA LEU A 235 7.11 -8.19 -18.12
C LEU A 235 7.35 -6.70 -17.83
N ARG A 236 8.53 -6.38 -17.33
CA ARG A 236 8.92 -5.02 -16.96
C ARG A 236 9.86 -4.45 -18.01
N VAL A 237 9.58 -3.25 -18.45
CA VAL A 237 10.40 -2.53 -19.45
C VAL A 237 10.89 -1.24 -18.84
N LEU A 238 12.20 -1.18 -18.58
CA LEU A 238 12.86 0.02 -18.09
C LEU A 238 12.97 1.08 -19.20
N LYS A 239 12.51 2.29 -18.86
CA LYS A 239 12.69 3.49 -19.68
C LYS A 239 13.77 4.34 -19.04
N TYR A 240 14.83 4.63 -19.80
CA TYR A 240 15.98 5.36 -19.31
C TYR A 240 15.91 6.84 -19.69
N ARG A 241 16.31 7.70 -18.75
CA ARG A 241 16.58 9.12 -18.93
C ARG A 241 17.86 9.47 -18.16
N PRO A 242 18.55 10.58 -18.47
CA PRO A 242 19.71 11.00 -17.68
C PRO A 242 19.36 11.08 -16.18
N GLY A 243 20.09 10.33 -15.35
CA GLY A 243 19.89 10.27 -13.91
C GLY A 243 18.71 9.44 -13.42
N MET A 244 17.89 8.86 -14.30
CA MET A 244 16.69 8.13 -13.91
C MET A 244 16.37 6.96 -14.84
N ALA A 245 15.88 5.85 -14.28
CA ALA A 245 15.16 4.83 -15.02
C ALA A 245 13.80 4.60 -14.36
N SER A 246 12.78 4.24 -15.13
CA SER A 246 11.45 3.94 -14.61
C SER A 246 10.79 2.80 -15.38
N GLU A 247 9.94 2.06 -14.70
CA GLU A 247 9.11 1.01 -15.29
C GLU A 247 7.70 1.04 -14.68
N LEU A 248 6.69 0.81 -15.52
CA LEU A 248 5.32 0.63 -15.07
C LEU A 248 5.21 -0.73 -14.39
N LEU A 249 4.77 -0.74 -13.13
CA LEU A 249 4.49 -1.95 -12.38
C LEU A 249 3.05 -2.41 -12.60
N ILE A 250 2.10 -1.50 -12.41
CA ILE A 250 0.68 -1.78 -12.57
C ILE A 250 -0.11 -0.52 -12.95
N ARG A 251 -1.22 -0.75 -13.64
CA ARG A 251 -2.27 0.24 -13.87
C ARG A 251 -3.62 -0.45 -13.74
N CYS A 252 -4.49 0.09 -12.89
CA CYS A 252 -5.87 -0.37 -12.74
C CYS A 252 -6.84 0.83 -12.72
N LYS A 253 -8.11 0.59 -12.39
CA LYS A 253 -9.12 1.65 -12.27
C LYS A 253 -8.75 2.69 -11.20
N TYR A 254 -8.10 2.27 -10.12
CA TYR A 254 -7.94 3.03 -8.88
C TYR A 254 -6.58 3.71 -8.75
N PHE A 255 -5.53 3.09 -9.30
CA PHE A 255 -4.17 3.62 -9.18
C PHE A 255 -3.26 3.15 -10.32
N GLU A 256 -2.16 3.89 -10.48
CA GLU A 256 -1.07 3.56 -11.38
C GLU A 256 0.24 3.64 -10.59
N VAL A 257 1.09 2.62 -10.67
CA VAL A 257 2.34 2.54 -9.90
C VAL A 257 3.51 2.28 -10.82
N TYR A 258 4.54 3.11 -10.69
CA TYR A 258 5.84 2.94 -11.31
C TYR A 258 6.92 2.63 -10.27
N ARG A 259 7.90 1.84 -10.63
CA ARG A 259 9.19 1.84 -9.94
C ARG A 259 10.09 2.87 -10.63
N MET A 260 10.70 3.74 -9.84
CA MET A 260 11.60 4.79 -10.29
C MET A 260 12.96 4.63 -9.61
N LEU A 261 14.01 4.50 -10.41
CA LEU A 261 15.41 4.40 -9.98
C LEU A 261 16.10 5.72 -10.30
N ILE A 262 16.63 6.38 -9.28
CA ILE A 262 17.35 7.66 -9.40
C ILE A 262 18.82 7.45 -9.04
N ASN A 263 19.71 8.03 -9.89
CA ASN A 263 21.12 8.16 -9.60
C ASN A 263 21.65 9.44 -10.29
N THR A 264 21.95 10.45 -9.47
CA THR A 264 22.44 11.76 -9.94
C THR A 264 23.89 12.02 -9.56
N GLU A 265 24.66 10.99 -9.16
CA GLU A 265 26.06 11.12 -8.74
C GLU A 265 26.98 11.71 -9.83
N ARG A 266 26.64 11.50 -11.11
CA ARG A 266 27.40 12.02 -12.26
C ARG A 266 26.91 13.40 -12.71
N ARG A 267 26.41 14.23 -11.79
CA ARG A 267 25.89 15.58 -12.05
C ARG A 267 24.67 15.64 -12.99
N GLN A 268 23.91 14.53 -13.08
CA GLN A 268 22.60 14.57 -13.73
C GLN A 268 21.62 15.35 -12.87
N THR A 269 20.61 15.89 -13.51
CA THR A 269 19.47 16.54 -12.86
C THR A 269 18.21 15.79 -13.22
N VAL A 270 17.46 15.37 -12.22
CA VAL A 270 16.16 14.72 -12.40
C VAL A 270 15.07 15.72 -12.06
N HIS A 271 14.33 16.16 -13.07
CA HIS A 271 13.15 16.98 -12.90
C HIS A 271 11.93 16.11 -12.78
N TYR A 272 11.11 16.39 -11.78
CA TYR A 272 9.89 15.64 -11.46
C TYR A 272 8.72 16.61 -11.25
N ARG A 273 7.54 16.23 -11.70
CA ARG A 273 6.32 17.03 -11.53
C ARG A 273 5.09 16.13 -11.49
N ALA A 274 4.17 16.41 -10.59
CA ALA A 274 2.79 15.92 -10.70
C ALA A 274 2.01 16.81 -11.67
N ASP A 275 1.34 16.20 -12.64
CA ASP A 275 0.49 16.95 -13.57
C ASP A 275 -0.82 17.40 -12.87
N ARG A 276 -1.61 18.25 -13.57
CA ARG A 276 -2.88 18.76 -13.00
C ARG A 276 -3.96 17.70 -12.82
N MET A 277 -3.78 16.51 -13.41
CA MET A 277 -4.82 15.48 -13.41
C MET A 277 -4.92 14.75 -12.09
N ALA A 278 -3.76 14.48 -11.43
CA ALA A 278 -3.75 13.77 -10.15
C ALA A 278 -2.47 14.05 -9.36
N PHE A 279 -2.58 13.96 -8.05
CA PHE A 279 -1.45 13.92 -7.12
C PHE A 279 -0.52 12.72 -7.40
N ARG A 280 0.66 12.76 -6.78
CA ARG A 280 1.62 11.65 -6.76
C ARG A 280 2.04 11.36 -5.32
N VAL A 281 2.39 10.12 -5.07
CA VAL A 281 3.01 9.70 -3.81
C VAL A 281 4.33 9.02 -4.14
N LEU A 282 5.42 9.55 -3.61
CA LEU A 282 6.76 8.98 -3.72
C LEU A 282 7.10 8.23 -2.43
N LEU A 283 7.05 6.90 -2.47
CA LEU A 283 7.50 6.06 -1.36
C LEU A 283 8.94 5.63 -1.62
N CYS A 284 9.89 6.09 -0.81
CA CYS A 284 11.29 5.73 -0.90
C CYS A 284 11.52 4.31 -0.36
N MET A 285 11.78 3.36 -1.25
CA MET A 285 12.01 1.97 -0.87
C MET A 285 13.46 1.71 -0.47
N ASP A 286 14.39 2.46 -1.05
CA ASP A 286 15.84 2.34 -0.76
C ASP A 286 16.58 3.61 -1.12
N GLY A 287 17.73 3.87 -0.45
CA GLY A 287 18.58 5.02 -0.70
C GLY A 287 18.17 6.30 0.04
N CYS A 288 18.69 7.43 -0.45
CA CYS A 288 18.45 8.75 0.14
C CYS A 288 18.75 9.85 -0.86
N GLY A 289 18.35 11.08 -0.50
CA GLY A 289 18.62 12.26 -1.30
C GLY A 289 17.85 13.49 -0.86
N THR A 290 17.67 14.40 -1.80
CA THR A 290 16.97 15.67 -1.59
C THR A 290 15.97 15.93 -2.73
N ILE A 291 14.85 16.53 -2.38
CA ILE A 291 13.88 17.10 -3.32
C ILE A 291 13.90 18.60 -3.11
N SER A 292 14.42 19.35 -4.07
CA SER A 292 14.45 20.81 -4.05
C SER A 292 13.29 21.37 -4.85
N TYR A 293 12.72 22.45 -4.37
CA TYR A 293 11.65 23.22 -4.95
C TYR A 293 11.90 24.72 -4.72
N ASP A 294 11.09 25.63 -5.27
CA ASP A 294 11.39 27.08 -5.26
C ASP A 294 11.64 27.64 -3.86
N GLU A 295 10.90 27.17 -2.85
CA GLU A 295 10.96 27.72 -1.50
C GLU A 295 11.80 26.90 -0.51
N GLY A 296 12.33 25.71 -0.95
CA GLY A 296 13.05 24.89 0.01
C GLY A 296 13.57 23.56 -0.52
N THR A 297 13.91 22.72 0.44
CA THR A 297 14.43 21.38 0.17
C THR A 297 13.91 20.43 1.23
N VAL A 298 13.44 19.27 0.79
CA VAL A 298 13.07 18.14 1.64
C VAL A 298 14.11 17.05 1.48
N ASN A 299 14.72 16.62 2.59
CA ASN A 299 15.57 15.44 2.60
C ASN A 299 14.68 14.20 2.72
N PHE A 300 15.04 13.15 2.02
CA PHE A 300 14.35 11.87 2.11
C PHE A 300 15.34 10.72 2.32
N TYR A 301 14.88 9.70 3.01
CA TYR A 301 15.62 8.48 3.32
C TYR A 301 14.75 7.25 3.02
N LYS A 302 15.38 6.09 3.02
CA LYS A 302 14.66 4.81 2.94
C LYS A 302 13.52 4.76 3.96
N GLY A 303 12.33 4.50 3.47
CA GLY A 303 11.10 4.46 4.24
C GLY A 303 10.27 5.73 4.17
N ASP A 304 10.83 6.87 3.77
CA ASP A 304 10.08 8.12 3.71
C ASP A 304 9.03 8.12 2.60
N CYS A 305 7.95 8.83 2.88
CA CYS A 305 6.83 9.02 1.96
C CYS A 305 6.59 10.51 1.72
N VAL A 306 6.59 10.91 0.45
CA VAL A 306 6.36 12.29 0.04
C VAL A 306 5.09 12.36 -0.81
N PHE A 307 4.12 13.14 -0.35
CA PHE A 307 2.95 13.50 -1.13
C PHE A 307 3.28 14.71 -2.00
N VAL A 308 3.08 14.59 -3.30
CA VAL A 308 3.28 15.65 -4.29
C VAL A 308 1.91 16.07 -4.81
N PRO A 309 1.42 17.27 -4.45
CA PRO A 309 0.12 17.77 -4.91
C PRO A 309 0.01 17.80 -6.43
N ALA A 310 -1.20 17.65 -6.95
CA ALA A 310 -1.46 17.86 -8.37
C ALA A 310 -1.07 19.29 -8.79
N ASP A 311 -0.66 19.43 -10.06
CA ASP A 311 -0.14 20.68 -10.63
C ASP A 311 1.01 21.28 -9.80
N SER A 312 1.87 20.40 -9.26
CA SER A 312 3.04 20.84 -8.49
C SER A 312 3.97 21.68 -9.37
N GLU A 313 4.79 22.49 -8.73
CA GLU A 313 5.97 23.06 -9.37
C GLU A 313 6.94 21.96 -9.83
N VAL A 314 7.96 22.32 -10.59
CA VAL A 314 9.00 21.39 -11.01
C VAL A 314 9.93 21.13 -9.84
N LEU A 315 9.92 19.91 -9.35
CA LEU A 315 10.83 19.44 -8.31
C LEU A 315 12.14 18.97 -8.92
N THR A 316 13.25 19.22 -8.24
CA THR A 316 14.56 18.70 -8.61
C THR A 316 14.98 17.65 -7.59
N ILE A 317 15.22 16.41 -8.06
CA ILE A 317 15.60 15.30 -7.20
C ILE A 317 17.09 15.00 -7.37
N HIS A 318 17.82 14.98 -6.26
CA HIS A 318 19.21 14.59 -6.17
C HIS A 318 19.38 13.42 -5.19
N GLY A 319 20.23 12.49 -5.55
CA GLY A 319 20.58 11.36 -4.71
C GLY A 319 20.72 10.05 -5.46
N GLN A 320 20.78 8.97 -4.69
CA GLN A 320 20.69 7.59 -5.17
C GLN A 320 19.55 6.91 -4.42
N ALA A 321 18.47 6.60 -5.15
CA ALA A 321 17.26 6.09 -4.51
C ALA A 321 16.39 5.26 -5.45
N GLN A 322 15.56 4.43 -4.82
CA GLN A 322 14.50 3.68 -5.48
C GLN A 322 13.15 4.08 -4.87
N PHE A 323 12.22 4.50 -5.72
CA PHE A 323 10.87 4.88 -5.32
C PHE A 323 9.80 3.98 -5.93
N LEU A 324 8.69 3.82 -5.21
CA LEU A 324 7.39 3.65 -5.85
C LEU A 324 6.80 5.03 -6.09
N ASP A 325 6.53 5.36 -7.35
CA ASP A 325 5.82 6.55 -7.80
C ASP A 325 4.38 6.16 -8.08
N ILE A 326 3.48 6.56 -7.18
CA ILE A 326 2.09 6.14 -7.12
C ILE A 326 1.22 7.31 -7.54
N ARG A 327 0.28 7.05 -8.43
CA ARG A 327 -0.74 7.99 -8.87
C ARG A 327 -2.11 7.46 -8.47
N GLY A 328 -2.92 8.27 -7.81
CA GLY A 328 -4.32 7.99 -7.52
C GLY A 328 -5.27 8.33 -8.65
#